data_75ce999a2255bef4bf5bd22c8eb80b66
#
_entry.id   75ce999a2255bef4bf5bd22c8eb80b66
#
_cell.length_a   1.000
_cell.length_b   1.000
_cell.length_c   1.000
_cell.angle_alpha   90.00
_cell.angle_beta   90.00
_cell.angle_gamma   90.00
#
_symmetry.space_group_name_H-M   'P 1'
#
loop_
_entity.id
_entity.type
_entity.pdbx_description
1 polymer ?
#
loop_
_entity_poly.entity_id
_entity_poly.type
_entity_poly.pdbx_seq_one_letter_code
_entity_poly.pdbx_strand_id
1 'polypeptide(L)'
;RFCLGPFGEWATAKLTELCQFEPAQIEHALIGIIPGEVGEPPQVAAVVRLVEPAKKSELLVKFGGDRNQDHGYPMYVRDDLSFVIGADLTMIAVAPSGVTAEEMATAVDYANPQSDGIDVLLPQTDVERHLTVIFEPRSVVRHRDTIFPKSVWQVIDRSMEFFNDEEVETVAWSMHFGDKKFHSELLMRNQTIVMEHLLQAEMRKKLKQLPIDLVSMVEVMNPGVIGPRKVIGRFPAMTQVFAMSTTGGTGTRYAQLTTELPER
;
A
#
# COMPACT_ATOMS: atom_id res chain seq x y z
N ARG A 1 -4.33 -14.03 -5.84
CA ARG A 1 -2.94 -14.56 -5.98
C ARG A 1 -2.39 -14.32 -7.39
N PHE A 2 -3.14 -14.58 -8.46
CA PHE A 2 -2.62 -14.50 -9.83
C PHE A 2 -2.41 -13.08 -10.38
N CYS A 3 -3.10 -12.06 -9.85
CA CYS A 3 -3.05 -10.70 -10.39
C CYS A 3 -1.76 -9.94 -10.04
N LEU A 4 -1.10 -10.28 -8.95
CA LEU A 4 0.09 -9.57 -8.46
C LEU A 4 1.41 -10.33 -8.73
N GLY A 5 1.34 -11.56 -9.27
CA GLY A 5 2.51 -12.37 -9.61
C GLY A 5 3.55 -12.46 -8.46
N PRO A 6 4.85 -12.33 -8.77
CA PRO A 6 5.91 -12.41 -7.76
C PRO A 6 5.80 -11.40 -6.63
N PHE A 7 5.20 -10.22 -6.90
CA PHE A 7 4.95 -9.22 -5.87
C PHE A 7 3.89 -9.69 -4.86
N GLY A 8 2.84 -10.37 -5.33
CA GLY A 8 1.81 -10.93 -4.45
C GLY A 8 2.36 -12.04 -3.56
N GLU A 9 3.25 -12.89 -4.07
CA GLU A 9 3.93 -13.92 -3.27
C GLU A 9 4.83 -13.30 -2.22
N TRP A 10 5.61 -12.29 -2.59
CA TRP A 10 6.48 -11.55 -1.67
C TRP A 10 5.66 -10.85 -0.58
N ALA A 11 4.61 -10.12 -0.94
CA ALA A 11 3.75 -9.42 0.01
C ALA A 11 3.04 -10.39 0.99
N THR A 12 2.58 -11.54 0.47
CA THR A 12 1.99 -12.61 1.29
C THR A 12 3.00 -13.15 2.30
N ALA A 13 4.22 -13.46 1.85
CA ALA A 13 5.27 -13.96 2.72
C ALA A 13 5.64 -12.94 3.81
N LYS A 14 5.76 -11.67 3.43
CA LYS A 14 6.08 -10.58 4.39
C LYS A 14 4.95 -10.34 5.39
N LEU A 15 3.70 -10.38 4.97
CA LEU A 15 2.57 -10.26 5.86
C LEU A 15 2.52 -11.43 6.86
N THR A 16 2.72 -12.67 6.38
CA THR A 16 2.77 -13.85 7.25
C THR A 16 3.95 -13.80 8.23
N GLU A 17 5.12 -13.35 7.77
CA GLU A 17 6.29 -13.14 8.62
C GLU A 17 6.01 -12.11 9.73
N LEU A 18 5.37 -10.99 9.36
CA LEU A 18 5.08 -9.90 10.27
C LEU A 18 4.02 -10.27 11.32
N CYS A 19 2.88 -10.79 10.91
CA CYS A 19 1.75 -11.02 11.81
C CYS A 19 1.59 -12.47 12.28
N GLN A 20 2.37 -13.41 11.73
CA GLN A 20 2.34 -14.85 12.06
C GLN A 20 1.02 -15.56 11.71
N PHE A 21 0.18 -14.95 10.85
CA PHE A 21 -1.07 -15.53 10.36
C PHE A 21 -1.07 -15.65 8.84
N GLU A 22 -1.70 -16.70 8.35
CA GLU A 22 -1.90 -16.86 6.91
C GLU A 22 -2.91 -15.82 6.38
N PRO A 23 -2.73 -15.31 5.16
CA PRO A 23 -3.65 -14.31 4.59
C PRO A 23 -5.13 -14.71 4.58
N ALA A 24 -5.42 -16.01 4.51
CA ALA A 24 -6.79 -16.52 4.58
C ALA A 24 -7.45 -16.35 5.97
N GLN A 25 -6.67 -16.13 7.00
CA GLN A 25 -7.12 -15.91 8.38
C GLN A 25 -7.31 -14.41 8.67
N ILE A 26 -6.87 -13.54 7.74
CA ILE A 26 -6.88 -12.09 7.91
C ILE A 26 -8.07 -11.51 7.17
N GLU A 27 -8.91 -10.77 7.89
CA GLU A 27 -10.01 -9.99 7.32
C GLU A 27 -9.49 -8.66 6.77
N HIS A 28 -8.74 -7.93 7.62
CA HIS A 28 -8.13 -6.65 7.28
C HIS A 28 -6.72 -6.55 7.85
N ALA A 29 -5.85 -5.84 7.15
CA ALA A 29 -4.54 -5.46 7.65
C ALA A 29 -4.25 -4.00 7.31
N LEU A 30 -3.86 -3.23 8.32
CA LEU A 30 -3.28 -1.90 8.17
C LEU A 30 -1.78 -2.02 8.43
N ILE A 31 -0.98 -1.64 7.46
CA ILE A 31 0.48 -1.74 7.55
C ILE A 31 1.08 -0.34 7.36
N GLY A 32 1.83 0.10 8.36
CA GLY A 32 2.62 1.32 8.31
C GLY A 32 4.09 0.98 8.05
N ILE A 33 4.70 1.67 7.11
CA ILE A 33 6.14 1.64 6.87
C ILE A 33 6.68 3.02 7.22
N ILE A 34 7.44 3.09 8.30
CA ILE A 34 8.04 4.33 8.80
C ILE A 34 9.51 4.31 8.34
N PRO A 35 9.88 5.14 7.36
CA PRO A 35 11.26 5.23 6.94
C PRO A 35 12.10 5.82 8.07
N GLY A 36 13.23 5.20 8.36
CA GLY A 36 14.25 5.74 9.24
C GLY A 36 15.05 6.87 8.60
N GLU A 37 16.24 7.15 9.12
CA GLU A 37 17.19 8.00 8.41
C GLU A 37 17.64 7.32 7.11
N VAL A 38 18.18 8.11 6.17
CA VAL A 38 18.64 7.56 4.88
C VAL A 38 19.72 6.50 5.10
N GLY A 39 19.47 5.28 4.66
CA GLY A 39 20.36 4.13 4.84
C GLY A 39 20.02 3.24 6.05
N GLU A 40 19.07 3.65 6.89
CA GLU A 40 18.56 2.80 7.97
C GLU A 40 17.39 1.93 7.50
N PRO A 41 17.25 0.71 8.04
CA PRO A 41 16.09 -0.13 7.71
C PRO A 41 14.81 0.54 8.20
N PRO A 42 13.72 0.46 7.39
CA PRO A 42 12.44 1.02 7.79
C PRO A 42 11.86 0.24 8.97
N GLN A 43 11.18 0.94 9.85
CA GLN A 43 10.34 0.30 10.84
C GLN A 43 9.01 -0.08 10.21
N VAL A 44 8.56 -1.28 10.45
CA VAL A 44 7.27 -1.77 9.97
C VAL A 44 6.39 -2.08 11.16
N ALA A 45 5.20 -1.52 11.15
CA ALA A 45 4.20 -1.77 12.16
C ALA A 45 2.88 -2.15 11.48
N ALA A 46 2.07 -3.00 12.10
CA ALA A 46 0.81 -3.44 11.53
C ALA A 46 -0.27 -3.63 12.58
N VAL A 47 -1.52 -3.34 12.20
CA VAL A 47 -2.70 -3.82 12.90
C VAL A 47 -3.42 -4.78 11.98
N VAL A 48 -3.64 -5.99 12.48
CA VAL A 48 -4.29 -7.07 11.72
C VAL A 48 -5.58 -7.46 12.43
N ARG A 49 -6.66 -7.55 11.68
CA ARG A 49 -7.92 -8.12 12.13
C ARG A 49 -8.12 -9.50 11.53
N LEU A 50 -8.40 -10.47 12.38
CA LEU A 50 -8.64 -11.85 11.98
C LEU A 50 -10.11 -12.09 11.66
N VAL A 51 -10.38 -12.99 10.73
CA VAL A 51 -11.73 -13.46 10.39
C VAL A 51 -12.41 -14.13 11.58
N GLU A 52 -11.64 -14.90 12.36
CA GLU A 52 -12.09 -15.60 13.57
C GLU A 52 -11.15 -15.29 14.73
N PRO A 53 -11.66 -15.27 15.98
CA PRO A 53 -10.81 -15.08 17.15
C PRO A 53 -9.70 -16.15 17.22
N ALA A 54 -8.48 -15.71 17.46
CA ALA A 54 -7.34 -16.61 17.62
C ALA A 54 -7.48 -17.45 18.91
N LYS A 55 -7.09 -18.71 18.87
CA LYS A 55 -7.05 -19.54 20.07
C LYS A 55 -5.85 -19.17 20.92
N LYS A 56 -6.06 -18.99 22.23
CA LYS A 56 -4.97 -18.64 23.17
C LYS A 56 -3.77 -19.57 23.08
N SER A 57 -4.01 -20.87 22.85
CA SER A 57 -2.96 -21.87 22.68
C SER A 57 -2.13 -21.63 21.41
N GLU A 58 -2.74 -21.16 20.32
CA GLU A 58 -2.06 -20.84 19.08
C GLU A 58 -1.20 -19.58 19.22
N LEU A 59 -1.68 -18.58 19.96
CA LEU A 59 -0.93 -17.34 20.22
C LEU A 59 0.39 -17.64 20.96
N LEU A 60 0.36 -18.49 21.99
CA LEU A 60 1.55 -18.91 22.71
C LEU A 60 2.57 -19.63 21.82
N VAL A 61 2.09 -20.45 20.90
CA VAL A 61 2.96 -21.17 19.95
C VAL A 61 3.51 -20.23 18.88
N LYS A 62 2.68 -19.35 18.35
CA LYS A 62 3.04 -18.46 17.23
C LYS A 62 3.97 -17.33 17.67
N PHE A 63 3.65 -16.68 18.77
CA PHE A 63 4.41 -15.52 19.22
C PHE A 63 5.57 -15.89 20.14
N GLY A 64 5.49 -17.00 20.87
CA GLY A 64 6.57 -17.43 21.75
C GLY A 64 6.99 -16.31 22.71
N GLY A 65 7.92 -16.55 23.62
CA GLY A 65 8.48 -15.50 24.42
C GLY A 65 7.70 -15.16 25.69
N ASP A 66 8.17 -14.17 26.41
CA ASP A 66 7.62 -13.79 27.71
C ASP A 66 6.37 -12.92 27.51
N ARG A 67 5.29 -13.32 28.18
CA ARG A 67 4.10 -12.49 28.28
C ARG A 67 4.39 -11.36 29.26
N ASN A 68 4.51 -10.14 28.76
CA ASN A 68 4.55 -8.97 29.60
C ASN A 68 3.13 -8.54 30.01
N GLN A 69 2.88 -8.38 31.32
CA GLN A 69 1.57 -8.01 31.89
C GLN A 69 1.55 -6.57 32.44
N ASP A 70 2.66 -5.85 32.33
CA ASP A 70 2.79 -4.49 32.87
C ASP A 70 2.02 -3.43 32.05
N HIS A 71 1.48 -3.83 30.90
CA HIS A 71 0.68 -3.02 29.99
C HIS A 71 -0.80 -3.43 30.05
N GLY A 72 -1.70 -2.51 29.71
CA GLY A 72 -3.14 -2.73 29.74
C GLY A 72 -3.65 -3.88 28.87
N TYR A 73 -2.85 -4.33 27.91
CA TYR A 73 -3.14 -5.44 27.00
C TYR A 73 -2.13 -6.57 27.13
N PRO A 74 -2.51 -7.82 26.83
CA PRO A 74 -1.54 -8.92 26.73
C PRO A 74 -0.52 -8.63 25.64
N MET A 75 0.74 -8.51 26.02
CA MET A 75 1.86 -8.26 25.11
C MET A 75 2.82 -9.43 25.10
N TYR A 76 3.28 -9.79 23.92
CA TYR A 76 4.33 -10.79 23.68
C TYR A 76 5.49 -10.13 22.96
N VAL A 77 6.69 -10.45 23.37
CA VAL A 77 7.92 -9.95 22.73
C VAL A 77 8.65 -11.13 22.13
N ARG A 78 8.95 -11.06 20.85
CA ARG A 78 9.70 -12.08 20.12
C ARG A 78 10.67 -11.41 19.16
N ASP A 79 11.93 -11.74 19.28
CA ASP A 79 13.01 -11.11 18.53
C ASP A 79 12.93 -9.57 18.65
N ASP A 80 12.82 -8.88 17.51
CA ASP A 80 12.74 -7.43 17.45
C ASP A 80 11.29 -6.92 17.32
N LEU A 81 10.28 -7.77 17.56
CA LEU A 81 8.88 -7.43 17.42
C LEU A 81 8.11 -7.61 18.73
N SER A 82 7.20 -6.68 18.95
CA SER A 82 6.22 -6.74 20.04
C SER A 82 4.83 -6.92 19.47
N PHE A 83 4.06 -7.82 20.08
CA PHE A 83 2.70 -8.17 19.67
C PHE A 83 1.74 -7.84 20.80
N VAL A 84 0.77 -6.98 20.54
CA VAL A 84 -0.33 -6.67 21.45
C VAL A 84 -1.61 -7.29 20.92
N ILE A 85 -2.34 -7.98 21.78
CA ILE A 85 -3.53 -8.75 21.39
C ILE A 85 -4.75 -8.10 22.01
N GLY A 86 -5.72 -7.74 21.17
CA GLY A 86 -6.99 -7.19 21.61
C GLY A 86 -7.80 -8.17 22.48
N ALA A 87 -8.68 -7.64 23.29
CA ALA A 87 -9.45 -8.41 24.25
C ALA A 87 -10.37 -9.48 23.61
N ASP A 88 -10.82 -9.21 22.39
CA ASP A 88 -11.67 -10.12 21.59
C ASP A 88 -10.88 -11.20 20.85
N LEU A 89 -9.54 -11.18 20.92
CA LEU A 89 -8.62 -12.07 20.23
C LEU A 89 -8.71 -12.02 18.69
N THR A 90 -9.36 -11.01 18.14
CA THR A 90 -9.43 -10.79 16.67
C THR A 90 -8.43 -9.74 16.21
N MET A 91 -8.07 -8.78 17.06
CA MET A 91 -7.14 -7.72 16.72
C MET A 91 -5.74 -8.01 17.25
N ILE A 92 -4.74 -7.83 16.41
CA ILE A 92 -3.33 -8.01 16.77
C ILE A 92 -2.57 -6.81 16.23
N ALA A 93 -1.94 -6.05 17.12
CA ALA A 93 -0.98 -4.99 16.76
C ALA A 93 0.45 -5.54 16.85
N VAL A 94 1.26 -5.21 15.86
CA VAL A 94 2.66 -5.65 15.74
C VAL A 94 3.53 -4.43 15.48
N ALA A 95 4.57 -4.23 16.28
CA ALA A 95 5.52 -3.14 16.09
C ALA A 95 6.92 -3.50 16.62
N PRO A 96 7.98 -2.77 16.21
CA PRO A 96 9.33 -2.98 16.72
C PRO A 96 9.48 -2.70 18.23
N SER A 97 8.56 -1.96 18.85
CA SER A 97 8.56 -1.72 20.27
C SER A 97 7.20 -1.97 20.91
N GLY A 98 7.19 -2.37 22.18
CA GLY A 98 5.96 -2.60 22.94
C GLY A 98 5.13 -1.33 23.09
N VAL A 99 5.76 -0.18 23.27
CA VAL A 99 5.08 1.13 23.37
C VAL A 99 4.35 1.44 22.07
N THR A 100 5.01 1.31 20.92
CA THR A 100 4.38 1.56 19.62
C THR A 100 3.23 0.57 19.35
N ALA A 101 3.41 -0.71 19.70
CA ALA A 101 2.35 -1.71 19.53
C ALA A 101 1.12 -1.42 20.40
N GLU A 102 1.33 -0.94 21.63
CA GLU A 102 0.26 -0.54 22.54
C GLU A 102 -0.45 0.73 22.07
N GLU A 103 0.30 1.74 21.62
CA GLU A 103 -0.25 2.95 21.03
C GLU A 103 -1.11 2.64 19.80
N MET A 104 -0.64 1.75 18.92
CA MET A 104 -1.42 1.32 17.76
C MET A 104 -2.69 0.57 18.15
N ALA A 105 -2.62 -0.31 19.15
CA ALA A 105 -3.79 -1.03 19.63
C ALA A 105 -4.84 -0.10 20.25
N THR A 106 -4.39 0.97 20.92
CA THR A 106 -5.27 1.98 21.50
C THR A 106 -5.76 2.99 20.46
N ALA A 107 -4.94 3.33 19.47
CA ALA A 107 -5.29 4.31 18.42
C ALA A 107 -6.41 3.81 17.50
N VAL A 108 -6.66 2.52 17.41
CA VAL A 108 -7.83 1.97 16.70
C VAL A 108 -9.14 2.54 17.25
N ASP A 109 -9.17 2.87 18.55
CA ASP A 109 -10.33 3.48 19.21
C ASP A 109 -10.33 5.02 19.11
N TYR A 110 -9.18 5.65 18.80
CA TYR A 110 -8.98 7.11 18.86
C TYR A 110 -8.21 7.62 17.64
N ALA A 111 -8.64 7.26 16.42
CA ALA A 111 -7.98 7.70 15.19
C ALA A 111 -7.93 9.22 15.08
N ASN A 112 -6.77 9.80 15.37
CA ASN A 112 -6.47 11.19 15.08
C ASN A 112 -5.16 11.22 14.25
N PRO A 113 -5.25 11.08 12.92
CA PRO A 113 -4.06 11.08 12.05
C PRO A 113 -3.30 12.40 12.23
N GLN A 114 -1.98 12.32 12.34
CA GLN A 114 -1.12 13.48 12.59
C GLN A 114 -0.42 14.01 11.33
N SER A 115 -0.72 13.45 10.17
CA SER A 115 -0.10 13.84 8.90
C SER A 115 -1.11 14.60 8.03
N ASP A 116 -0.83 15.84 7.76
CA ASP A 116 -1.70 16.73 6.96
C ASP A 116 -2.16 16.15 5.62
N GLY A 117 -1.36 15.29 4.99
CA GLY A 117 -1.70 14.65 3.72
C GLY A 117 -2.62 13.46 3.89
N ILE A 118 -2.31 12.58 4.83
CA ILE A 118 -3.09 11.37 5.13
C ILE A 118 -4.46 11.75 5.67
N ASP A 119 -4.55 12.76 6.54
CA ASP A 119 -5.79 13.26 7.14
C ASP A 119 -6.83 13.70 6.11
N VAL A 120 -6.35 14.23 4.98
CA VAL A 120 -7.24 14.65 3.90
C VAL A 120 -7.70 13.48 3.04
N LEU A 121 -6.80 12.55 2.72
CA LEU A 121 -7.08 11.49 1.75
C LEU A 121 -7.70 10.26 2.39
N LEU A 122 -7.29 9.86 3.59
CA LEU A 122 -7.78 8.64 4.24
C LEU A 122 -9.31 8.64 4.42
N PRO A 123 -9.97 9.70 4.90
CA PRO A 123 -11.43 9.74 5.01
C PRO A 123 -12.17 9.68 3.67
N GLN A 124 -11.47 9.92 2.56
CA GLN A 124 -12.03 9.87 1.22
C GLN A 124 -11.88 8.50 0.56
N THR A 125 -11.06 7.62 1.15
CA THR A 125 -10.90 6.26 0.65
C THR A 125 -12.07 5.39 1.11
N ASP A 126 -12.47 4.47 0.26
CA ASP A 126 -13.53 3.51 0.56
C ASP A 126 -12.92 2.31 1.31
N VAL A 127 -13.39 2.07 2.53
CA VAL A 127 -12.94 0.97 3.40
C VAL A 127 -13.27 -0.42 2.85
N GLU A 128 -14.25 -0.51 1.95
CA GLU A 128 -14.63 -1.75 1.28
C GLU A 128 -13.68 -2.14 0.12
N ARG A 129 -12.65 -1.35 -0.15
CA ARG A 129 -11.65 -1.68 -1.16
C ARG A 129 -10.76 -2.84 -0.70
N HIS A 130 -10.40 -3.70 -1.65
CA HIS A 130 -9.50 -4.83 -1.35
C HIS A 130 -8.08 -4.40 -0.98
N LEU A 131 -7.63 -3.29 -1.54
CA LEU A 131 -6.33 -2.71 -1.26
C LEU A 131 -6.41 -1.19 -1.33
N THR A 132 -5.89 -0.52 -0.32
CA THR A 132 -5.62 0.92 -0.34
C THR A 132 -4.18 1.15 0.10
N VAL A 133 -3.41 1.91 -0.67
CA VAL A 133 -2.04 2.29 -0.36
C VAL A 133 -1.99 3.81 -0.31
N ILE A 134 -1.55 4.36 0.82
CA ILE A 134 -1.34 5.80 0.98
C ILE A 134 0.15 6.03 1.14
N PHE A 135 0.70 6.94 0.35
CA PHE A 135 2.14 7.19 0.33
C PHE A 135 2.48 8.61 -0.13
N GLU A 136 3.66 9.04 0.25
CA GLU A 136 4.29 10.27 -0.25
C GLU A 136 5.32 9.89 -1.33
N PRO A 137 5.12 10.28 -2.60
CA PRO A 137 6.02 9.88 -3.70
C PRO A 137 7.49 10.23 -3.44
N ARG A 138 7.76 11.40 -2.88
CA ARG A 138 9.13 11.84 -2.54
C ARG A 138 9.77 10.98 -1.47
N SER A 139 9.02 10.57 -0.45
CA SER A 139 9.48 9.68 0.61
C SER A 139 9.81 8.28 0.05
N VAL A 140 8.96 7.75 -0.83
CA VAL A 140 9.19 6.47 -1.51
C VAL A 140 10.50 6.48 -2.32
N VAL A 141 10.76 7.54 -3.10
CA VAL A 141 12.02 7.67 -3.87
C VAL A 141 13.23 7.80 -2.95
N ARG A 142 13.10 8.60 -1.90
CA ARG A 142 14.19 8.88 -0.96
C ARG A 142 14.66 7.64 -0.20
N HIS A 143 13.73 6.75 0.14
CA HIS A 143 13.98 5.55 0.95
C HIS A 143 13.87 4.24 0.17
N ARG A 144 13.85 4.28 -1.17
CA ARG A 144 13.66 3.10 -2.02
C ARG A 144 14.67 1.98 -1.79
N ASP A 145 15.90 2.35 -1.45
CA ASP A 145 17.02 1.43 -1.23
C ASP A 145 16.88 0.61 0.06
N THR A 146 16.14 1.13 1.03
CA THR A 146 15.86 0.45 2.28
C THR A 146 14.51 -0.29 2.26
N ILE A 147 13.52 0.20 1.49
CA ILE A 147 12.18 -0.38 1.44
C ILE A 147 12.11 -1.52 0.40
N PHE A 148 12.75 -1.36 -0.76
CA PHE A 148 12.57 -2.24 -1.90
C PHE A 148 13.84 -2.96 -2.32
N PRO A 149 13.74 -4.21 -2.83
CA PRO A 149 14.89 -4.90 -3.38
C PRO A 149 15.41 -4.19 -4.65
N LYS A 150 16.72 -4.20 -4.83
CA LYS A 150 17.42 -3.49 -5.92
C LYS A 150 16.85 -3.79 -7.33
N SER A 151 16.31 -4.98 -7.53
CA SER A 151 15.74 -5.41 -8.80
C SER A 151 14.52 -4.60 -9.26
N VAL A 152 13.85 -3.88 -8.34
CA VAL A 152 12.66 -3.09 -8.66
C VAL A 152 12.89 -1.57 -8.59
N TRP A 153 14.09 -1.10 -8.22
CA TRP A 153 14.34 0.34 -8.05
C TRP A 153 14.02 1.15 -9.31
N GLN A 154 14.42 0.67 -10.47
CA GLN A 154 14.13 1.35 -11.75
C GLN A 154 12.62 1.49 -11.99
N VAL A 155 11.85 0.48 -11.61
CA VAL A 155 10.38 0.52 -11.75
C VAL A 155 9.79 1.52 -10.77
N ILE A 156 10.28 1.55 -9.52
CA ILE A 156 9.84 2.50 -8.50
C ILE A 156 10.14 3.94 -8.95
N ASP A 157 11.38 4.23 -9.36
CA ASP A 157 11.77 5.56 -9.84
C ASP A 157 10.86 6.05 -10.97
N ARG A 158 10.68 5.21 -11.99
CA ARG A 158 9.79 5.50 -13.13
C ARG A 158 8.34 5.70 -12.73
N SER A 159 7.85 4.90 -11.79
CA SER A 159 6.47 5.04 -11.30
C SER A 159 6.29 6.33 -10.50
N MET A 160 7.29 6.72 -9.73
CA MET A 160 7.24 7.94 -8.93
C MET A 160 7.43 9.21 -9.77
N GLU A 161 8.15 9.15 -10.91
CA GLU A 161 8.25 10.25 -11.88
C GLU A 161 6.87 10.73 -12.34
N PHE A 162 5.87 9.83 -12.37
CA PHE A 162 4.49 10.18 -12.69
C PHE A 162 3.93 11.28 -11.77
N PHE A 163 4.34 11.32 -10.51
CA PHE A 163 3.86 12.25 -9.50
C PHE A 163 4.77 13.45 -9.25
N ASN A 164 6.07 13.33 -9.53
CA ASN A 164 7.08 14.31 -9.10
C ASN A 164 6.95 15.68 -9.76
N ASP A 165 6.63 15.73 -11.05
CA ASP A 165 6.59 16.99 -11.81
C ASP A 165 5.47 17.93 -11.34
N GLU A 166 4.41 17.37 -10.76
CA GLU A 166 3.24 18.12 -10.30
C GLU A 166 3.28 18.42 -8.80
N GLU A 167 4.42 18.22 -8.15
CA GLU A 167 4.59 18.46 -6.71
C GLU A 167 3.54 17.74 -5.85
N VAL A 168 3.13 16.54 -6.29
CA VAL A 168 2.17 15.73 -5.53
C VAL A 168 2.78 15.35 -4.18
N GLU A 169 2.12 15.75 -3.12
CA GLU A 169 2.55 15.52 -1.74
C GLU A 169 2.17 14.12 -1.29
N THR A 170 0.89 13.80 -1.40
CA THR A 170 0.33 12.54 -0.91
C THR A 170 -0.57 11.93 -1.96
N VAL A 171 -0.48 10.63 -2.07
CA VAL A 171 -1.28 9.80 -2.97
C VAL A 171 -2.00 8.73 -2.17
N ALA A 172 -3.29 8.55 -2.41
CA ALA A 172 -4.03 7.37 -1.98
C ALA A 172 -4.48 6.61 -3.23
N TRP A 173 -4.04 5.38 -3.35
CA TRP A 173 -4.39 4.49 -4.45
C TRP A 173 -5.18 3.31 -3.93
N SER A 174 -6.44 3.22 -4.35
CA SER A 174 -7.36 2.15 -3.97
C SER A 174 -7.70 1.25 -5.15
N MET A 175 -7.83 -0.04 -4.87
CA MET A 175 -8.21 -1.04 -5.86
C MET A 175 -9.29 -1.97 -5.33
N HIS A 176 -10.26 -2.29 -6.18
CA HIS A 176 -11.30 -3.25 -5.90
C HIS A 176 -11.45 -4.23 -7.07
N PHE A 177 -11.39 -5.51 -6.76
CA PHE A 177 -11.56 -6.62 -7.70
C PHE A 177 -12.94 -7.22 -7.49
N GLY A 178 -13.97 -6.59 -8.04
CA GLY A 178 -15.33 -7.12 -7.98
C GLY A 178 -15.56 -8.24 -8.99
N ASP A 179 -16.67 -8.96 -8.83
CA ASP A 179 -17.02 -10.12 -9.68
C ASP A 179 -17.20 -9.78 -11.17
N LYS A 180 -17.44 -8.52 -11.49
CA LYS A 180 -17.75 -8.07 -12.87
C LYS A 180 -16.93 -6.89 -13.34
N LYS A 181 -16.21 -6.23 -12.44
CA LYS A 181 -15.45 -5.00 -12.74
C LYS A 181 -14.21 -4.90 -11.89
N PHE A 182 -13.13 -4.47 -12.50
CA PHE A 182 -11.99 -3.92 -11.79
C PHE A 182 -12.22 -2.42 -11.61
N HIS A 183 -12.05 -1.93 -10.40
CA HIS A 183 -12.13 -0.52 -10.07
C HIS A 183 -10.81 -0.06 -9.47
N SER A 184 -10.29 1.06 -9.94
CA SER A 184 -9.10 1.70 -9.39
C SER A 184 -9.37 3.18 -9.21
N GLU A 185 -9.01 3.69 -8.06
CA GLU A 185 -9.16 5.09 -7.69
C GLU A 185 -7.83 5.64 -7.20
N LEU A 186 -7.44 6.76 -7.74
CA LEU A 186 -6.24 7.49 -7.38
C LEU A 186 -6.64 8.87 -6.90
N LEU A 187 -6.44 9.14 -5.61
CA LEU A 187 -6.62 10.45 -5.00
C LEU A 187 -5.25 11.07 -4.81
N MET A 188 -5.10 12.34 -5.18
CA MET A 188 -3.82 13.05 -5.15
C MET A 188 -4.00 14.40 -4.49
N ARG A 189 -3.13 14.71 -3.56
CA ARG A 189 -3.02 16.01 -2.93
C ARG A 189 -1.72 16.68 -3.35
N ASN A 190 -1.80 17.97 -3.59
CA ASN A 190 -0.64 18.81 -3.88
C ASN A 190 -0.27 19.64 -2.65
N GLN A 191 1.01 19.95 -2.50
CA GLN A 191 1.55 20.78 -1.42
C GLN A 191 1.23 22.27 -1.61
N THR A 192 1.20 22.73 -2.85
CA THR A 192 0.85 24.09 -3.23
C THR A 192 -0.65 24.23 -3.51
N ILE A 193 -1.19 25.46 -3.38
CA ILE A 193 -2.59 25.79 -3.72
C ILE A 193 -2.75 25.80 -5.26
N VAL A 194 -2.34 24.73 -5.92
CA VAL A 194 -2.72 24.50 -7.32
C VAL A 194 -4.15 24.01 -7.28
N MET A 195 -5.00 24.64 -8.06
CA MET A 195 -6.41 24.26 -8.11
C MET A 195 -6.52 22.78 -8.51
N GLU A 196 -7.26 22.01 -7.76
CA GLU A 196 -7.39 20.55 -7.88
C GLU A 196 -7.74 20.11 -9.31
N HIS A 197 -8.51 20.93 -10.04
CA HIS A 197 -8.87 20.65 -11.42
C HIS A 197 -7.68 20.76 -12.39
N LEU A 198 -6.68 21.60 -12.12
CA LEU A 198 -5.45 21.68 -12.93
C LEU A 198 -4.59 20.44 -12.68
N LEU A 199 -4.40 20.07 -11.43
CA LEU A 199 -3.71 18.83 -11.07
C LEU A 199 -4.39 17.62 -11.74
N GLN A 200 -5.71 17.53 -11.64
CA GLN A 200 -6.47 16.43 -12.27
C GLN A 200 -6.28 16.39 -13.78
N ALA A 201 -6.31 17.55 -14.45
CA ALA A 201 -6.14 17.63 -15.89
C ALA A 201 -4.74 17.21 -16.34
N GLU A 202 -3.69 17.67 -15.66
CA GLU A 202 -2.30 17.30 -15.95
C GLU A 202 -2.04 15.81 -15.68
N MET A 203 -2.51 15.28 -14.57
CA MET A 203 -2.37 13.85 -14.25
C MET A 203 -3.09 12.97 -15.26
N ARG A 204 -4.27 13.40 -15.73
CA ARG A 204 -4.99 12.70 -16.80
C ARG A 204 -4.26 12.76 -18.14
N LYS A 205 -3.60 13.87 -18.45
CA LYS A 205 -2.78 14.01 -19.65
C LYS A 205 -1.56 13.09 -19.58
N LYS A 206 -0.84 13.05 -18.45
CA LYS A 206 0.26 12.10 -18.21
C LYS A 206 -0.19 10.65 -18.35
N LEU A 207 -1.35 10.30 -17.79
CA LEU A 207 -1.89 8.94 -17.91
C LEU A 207 -2.16 8.56 -19.36
N LYS A 208 -2.63 9.48 -20.20
CA LYS A 208 -2.82 9.25 -21.64
C LYS A 208 -1.50 9.14 -22.42
N GLN A 209 -0.44 9.77 -21.94
CA GLN A 209 0.90 9.70 -22.55
C GLN A 209 1.61 8.39 -22.18
N LEU A 210 1.35 7.84 -21.01
CA LEU A 210 2.01 6.66 -20.46
C LEU A 210 2.04 5.44 -21.41
N PRO A 211 0.99 5.09 -22.18
CA PRO A 211 1.06 4.00 -23.15
C PRO A 211 2.10 4.22 -24.24
N ILE A 212 2.30 5.47 -24.66
CA ILE A 212 3.28 5.83 -25.71
C ILE A 212 4.69 5.66 -25.16
N ASP A 213 4.95 6.13 -23.95
CA ASP A 213 6.23 6.02 -23.27
C ASP A 213 6.59 4.55 -23.01
N LEU A 214 5.59 3.72 -22.66
CA LEU A 214 5.77 2.29 -22.47
C LEU A 214 6.13 1.52 -23.75
N VAL A 215 5.72 1.97 -24.93
CA VAL A 215 6.14 1.34 -26.20
C VAL A 215 7.66 1.41 -26.33
N SER A 216 8.24 2.60 -26.17
CA SER A 216 9.68 2.79 -26.23
C SER A 216 10.42 1.96 -25.17
N MET A 217 9.88 1.89 -23.97
CA MET A 217 10.47 1.11 -22.88
C MET A 217 10.44 -0.40 -23.17
N VAL A 218 9.34 -0.92 -23.70
CA VAL A 218 9.21 -2.34 -24.08
C VAL A 218 10.17 -2.70 -25.20
N GLU A 219 10.40 -1.82 -26.18
CA GLU A 219 11.37 -2.01 -27.25
C GLU A 219 12.80 -2.11 -26.72
N VAL A 220 13.16 -1.26 -25.77
CA VAL A 220 14.48 -1.27 -25.11
C VAL A 220 14.68 -2.52 -24.25
N MET A 221 13.67 -2.90 -23.47
CA MET A 221 13.75 -4.07 -22.58
C MET A 221 13.89 -5.40 -23.33
N ASN A 222 13.30 -5.52 -24.51
CA ASN A 222 13.32 -6.69 -25.41
C ASN A 222 13.72 -8.02 -24.71
N PRO A 223 12.97 -8.53 -23.76
CA PRO A 223 13.38 -9.69 -22.98
C PRO A 223 13.56 -10.91 -23.87
N GLY A 224 14.72 -11.56 -23.74
CA GLY A 224 15.10 -12.72 -24.57
C GLY A 224 14.21 -13.96 -24.35
N VAL A 225 13.42 -13.98 -23.26
CA VAL A 225 12.55 -15.11 -22.89
C VAL A 225 11.13 -14.87 -23.42
N ILE A 226 10.58 -15.85 -24.13
CA ILE A 226 9.29 -15.73 -24.83
C ILE A 226 8.11 -15.43 -23.88
N GLY A 227 8.07 -16.02 -22.68
CA GLY A 227 6.99 -15.82 -21.71
C GLY A 227 6.89 -14.38 -21.22
N PRO A 228 7.93 -13.82 -20.58
CA PRO A 228 7.98 -12.40 -20.17
C PRO A 228 7.78 -11.43 -21.33
N ARG A 229 8.33 -11.70 -22.51
CA ARG A 229 8.18 -10.88 -23.69
C ARG A 229 6.71 -10.76 -24.13
N LYS A 230 5.94 -11.84 -24.08
CA LYS A 230 4.50 -11.82 -24.41
C LYS A 230 3.69 -11.01 -23.41
N VAL A 231 4.04 -11.02 -22.14
CA VAL A 231 3.36 -10.26 -21.08
C VAL A 231 3.71 -8.78 -21.18
N ILE A 232 5.00 -8.45 -21.19
CA ILE A 232 5.51 -7.07 -21.23
C ILE A 232 5.04 -6.37 -22.50
N GLY A 233 5.04 -7.04 -23.65
CA GLY A 233 4.58 -6.48 -24.92
C GLY A 233 3.10 -6.08 -24.95
N ARG A 234 2.30 -6.53 -23.97
CA ARG A 234 0.88 -6.12 -23.83
C ARG A 234 0.69 -4.89 -22.95
N PHE A 235 1.69 -4.49 -22.16
CA PHE A 235 1.57 -3.38 -21.23
C PHE A 235 1.12 -2.07 -21.89
N PRO A 236 1.65 -1.64 -23.03
CA PRO A 236 1.19 -0.43 -23.70
C PRO A 236 -0.31 -0.47 -24.05
N ALA A 237 -0.78 -1.58 -24.61
CA ALA A 237 -2.19 -1.74 -24.95
C ALA A 237 -3.09 -1.81 -23.71
N MET A 238 -2.67 -2.50 -22.66
CA MET A 238 -3.39 -2.54 -21.39
C MET A 238 -3.48 -1.17 -20.75
N THR A 239 -2.38 -0.43 -20.72
CA THR A 239 -2.31 0.93 -20.17
C THR A 239 -3.15 1.91 -21.00
N GLN A 240 -3.23 1.73 -22.31
CA GLN A 240 -4.11 2.51 -23.18
C GLN A 240 -5.58 2.29 -22.82
N VAL A 241 -6.01 1.04 -22.65
CA VAL A 241 -7.38 0.72 -22.21
C VAL A 241 -7.66 1.34 -20.85
N PHE A 242 -6.72 1.22 -19.91
CA PHE A 242 -6.81 1.82 -18.60
C PHE A 242 -6.99 3.35 -18.69
N ALA A 243 -6.12 4.03 -19.43
CA ALA A 243 -6.16 5.49 -19.60
C ALA A 243 -7.46 5.98 -20.30
N MET A 244 -7.98 5.22 -21.27
CA MET A 244 -9.23 5.54 -21.94
C MET A 244 -10.45 5.33 -21.03
N SER A 245 -10.40 4.39 -20.12
CA SER A 245 -11.45 4.08 -19.16
C SER A 245 -11.38 4.95 -17.90
N THR A 246 -10.40 5.86 -17.81
CA THR A 246 -10.21 6.71 -16.66
C THR A 246 -10.97 8.03 -16.82
N THR A 247 -11.77 8.34 -15.82
CA THR A 247 -12.44 9.62 -15.64
C THR A 247 -11.72 10.45 -14.58
N GLY A 248 -11.90 11.77 -14.62
CA GLY A 248 -11.35 12.68 -13.63
C GLY A 248 -12.44 13.31 -12.79
N GLY A 249 -12.13 13.57 -11.55
CA GLY A 249 -12.94 14.29 -10.59
C GLY A 249 -12.08 15.15 -9.68
N THR A 250 -12.72 15.96 -8.87
CA THR A 250 -12.07 16.77 -7.83
C THR A 250 -12.93 16.76 -6.58
N GLY A 251 -12.29 16.74 -5.43
CA GLY A 251 -12.92 16.97 -4.15
C GLY A 251 -12.32 18.18 -3.46
N THR A 252 -12.65 18.39 -2.22
CA THR A 252 -12.04 19.46 -1.42
C THR A 252 -10.60 19.06 -1.09
N ARG A 253 -9.64 19.81 -1.63
CA ARG A 253 -8.19 19.63 -1.40
C ARG A 253 -7.57 18.40 -2.05
N TYR A 254 -8.23 17.76 -3.01
CA TYR A 254 -7.64 16.64 -3.76
C TYR A 254 -8.16 16.56 -5.20
N ALA A 255 -7.31 16.01 -6.07
CA ALA A 255 -7.67 15.59 -7.41
C ALA A 255 -7.92 14.07 -7.44
N GLN A 256 -8.82 13.62 -8.31
CA GLN A 256 -9.24 12.23 -8.40
C GLN A 256 -9.14 11.72 -9.84
N LEU A 257 -8.62 10.51 -9.98
CA LEU A 257 -8.73 9.72 -11.20
C LEU A 257 -9.38 8.38 -10.88
N THR A 258 -10.46 8.07 -11.57
CA THR A 258 -11.22 6.81 -11.36
C THR A 258 -11.24 6.01 -12.65
N THR A 259 -10.86 4.75 -12.56
CA THR A 259 -10.84 3.81 -13.69
C THR A 259 -11.76 2.64 -13.39
N GLU A 260 -12.66 2.35 -14.31
CA GLU A 260 -13.48 1.14 -14.29
C GLU A 260 -13.20 0.31 -15.54
N LEU A 261 -12.77 -0.93 -15.34
CA LEU A 261 -12.57 -1.90 -16.43
C LEU A 261 -13.60 -3.02 -16.29
N PRO A 262 -14.30 -3.39 -17.39
CA PRO A 262 -15.19 -4.54 -17.38
C PRO A 262 -14.39 -5.83 -17.24
N GLU A 263 -14.97 -6.83 -16.60
CA GLU A 263 -14.47 -8.19 -16.66
C GLU A 263 -14.55 -8.70 -18.10
N ARG A 264 -13.50 -9.36 -18.56
CA ARG A 264 -13.46 -10.04 -19.86
C ARG A 264 -13.61 -11.53 -19.71
#